data_71e224f84b84b940cdfa1bb5434385cc
#
_entry.id   71e224f84b84b940cdfa1bb5434385cc
#
_cell.length_a   1.000
_cell.length_b   1.000
_cell.length_c   1.000
_cell.angle_alpha   90.00
_cell.angle_beta   90.00
_cell.angle_gamma   90.00
#
_symmetry.space_group_name_H-M   'P 1'
#
loop_
_entity.id
_entity.type
_entity.pdbx_description
1 polymer ?
#
loop_
_entity_poly.entity_id
_entity_poly.type
_entity_poly.pdbx_seq_one_letter_code
_entity_poly.pdbx_strand_id
1 'polypeptide(L)'
;MPNPVIHQPEHHRFVIIEDGAQALLEYRMLAPDVIDFVHTRTPAALRGRGLAAQLVVAGVGHAREQGWRVIGSCSYVAAWLEKHAG
;
A
#
# COMPACT_ATOMS: atom_id res chain seq x y z
N MET A 1 18.79 -7.51 3.22
CA MET A 1 18.03 -6.80 2.18
C MET A 1 16.56 -6.89 2.49
N PRO A 2 15.84 -5.79 2.44
CA PRO A 2 14.40 -5.86 2.60
C PRO A 2 13.78 -6.61 1.43
N ASN A 3 12.69 -7.32 1.69
CA ASN A 3 11.98 -8.01 0.64
C ASN A 3 11.27 -7.00 -0.24
N PRO A 4 11.20 -7.23 -1.55
CA PRO A 4 10.55 -6.29 -2.44
C PRO A 4 9.05 -6.24 -2.21
N VAL A 5 8.46 -5.09 -2.54
CA VAL A 5 7.02 -4.96 -2.64
C VAL A 5 6.59 -5.54 -3.99
N ILE A 6 5.62 -6.44 -3.95
CA ILE A 6 5.09 -7.08 -5.16
C ILE A 6 3.70 -6.51 -5.43
N HIS A 7 3.48 -5.99 -6.62
CA HIS A 7 2.16 -5.54 -7.04
C HIS A 7 1.40 -6.73 -7.63
N GLN A 8 0.21 -6.99 -7.11
CA GLN A 8 -0.67 -8.05 -7.60
C GLN A 8 -1.96 -7.42 -8.12
N PRO A 9 -1.95 -6.87 -9.34
CA PRO A 9 -3.13 -6.15 -9.87
C PRO A 9 -4.36 -7.04 -10.01
N GLU A 10 -4.21 -8.32 -10.27
CA GLU A 10 -5.32 -9.26 -10.34
C GLU A 10 -6.05 -9.43 -9.02
N HIS A 11 -5.38 -9.09 -7.90
CA HIS A 11 -5.97 -9.14 -6.57
C HIS A 11 -6.14 -7.73 -5.96
N HIS A 12 -5.85 -6.68 -6.72
CA HIS A 12 -5.95 -5.28 -6.30
C HIS A 12 -5.19 -5.04 -4.99
N ARG A 13 -3.93 -5.47 -4.94
CA ARG A 13 -3.12 -5.31 -3.72
C ARG A 13 -1.63 -5.25 -4.00
N PHE A 14 -0.91 -4.69 -3.03
CA PHE A 14 0.55 -4.74 -2.94
C PHE A 14 0.90 -5.61 -1.74
N VAL A 15 1.92 -6.45 -1.84
CA VAL A 15 2.29 -7.37 -0.76
C VAL A 15 3.79 -7.38 -0.53
N ILE A 16 4.18 -7.71 0.71
CA ILE A 16 5.54 -8.07 1.09
C ILE A 16 5.45 -9.41 1.78
N ILE A 17 6.25 -10.37 1.34
CA ILE A 17 6.28 -11.70 1.94
C ILE A 17 7.60 -11.84 2.70
N GLU A 18 7.53 -12.12 4.00
CA GLU A 18 8.68 -12.36 4.88
C GLU A 18 8.37 -13.50 5.83
N ASP A 19 9.35 -14.37 6.03
CA ASP A 19 9.22 -15.46 7.01
C ASP A 19 7.92 -16.26 6.87
N GLY A 20 7.47 -16.48 5.63
CA GLY A 20 6.28 -17.25 5.37
C GLY A 20 4.97 -16.53 5.66
N ALA A 21 5.01 -15.25 6.05
CA ALA A 21 3.83 -14.44 6.31
C ALA A 21 3.74 -13.31 5.29
N GLN A 22 2.57 -12.71 5.16
CA GLN A 22 2.32 -11.71 4.14
C GLN A 22 1.68 -10.45 4.73
N ALA A 23 2.36 -9.31 4.53
CA ALA A 23 1.79 -8.00 4.77
C ALA A 23 1.17 -7.50 3.47
N LEU A 24 0.07 -6.76 3.54
CA LEU A 24 -0.61 -6.32 2.33
C LEU A 24 -1.23 -4.94 2.46
N LEU A 25 -1.40 -4.32 1.30
CA LEU A 25 -2.11 -3.06 1.12
C LEU A 25 -3.12 -3.30 -0.01
N GLU A 26 -4.40 -3.27 0.32
CA GLU A 26 -5.46 -3.48 -0.65
C GLU A 26 -5.98 -2.16 -1.18
N TYR A 27 -6.37 -2.15 -2.45
CA TYR A 27 -6.91 -0.96 -3.07
C TYR A 27 -8.10 -1.28 -3.97
N ARG A 28 -8.79 -0.24 -4.39
CA ARG A 28 -9.91 -0.30 -5.30
C ARG A 28 -9.74 0.79 -6.35
N MET A 29 -9.99 0.47 -7.60
CA MET A 29 -10.02 1.50 -8.64
C MET A 29 -11.44 2.05 -8.72
N LEU A 30 -11.62 3.32 -8.37
CA LEU A 30 -12.92 3.99 -8.43
C LEU A 30 -13.22 4.50 -9.83
N ALA A 31 -12.17 4.74 -10.60
CA ALA A 31 -12.21 5.17 -11.99
C ALA A 31 -10.89 4.71 -12.62
N PRO A 32 -10.74 4.79 -13.94
CA PRO A 32 -9.48 4.37 -14.59
C PRO A 32 -8.24 5.12 -14.08
N ASP A 33 -8.44 6.32 -13.51
CA ASP A 33 -7.35 7.16 -13.02
C ASP A 33 -7.51 7.55 -11.54
N VAL A 34 -8.35 6.84 -10.77
CA VAL A 34 -8.56 7.12 -9.35
C VAL A 34 -8.42 5.83 -8.55
N ILE A 35 -7.42 5.80 -7.67
CA ILE A 35 -7.14 4.65 -6.80
C ILE A 35 -7.50 5.00 -5.36
N ASP A 36 -8.19 4.08 -4.68
CA ASP A 36 -8.53 4.21 -3.27
C ASP A 36 -7.87 3.08 -2.49
N PHE A 37 -6.94 3.43 -1.59
CA PHE A 37 -6.31 2.46 -0.70
C PHE A 37 -7.25 2.22 0.49
N VAL A 38 -7.79 1.01 0.59
CA VAL A 38 -8.91 0.72 1.48
C VAL A 38 -8.52 -0.03 2.74
N HIS A 39 -7.40 -0.78 2.73
CA HIS A 39 -7.05 -1.62 3.87
C HIS A 39 -5.56 -1.95 3.87
N THR A 40 -4.95 -1.89 5.07
CA THR A 40 -3.59 -2.41 5.31
C THR A 40 -3.67 -3.52 6.33
N ARG A 41 -2.85 -4.57 6.14
CA ARG A 41 -2.77 -5.65 7.11
C ARG A 41 -1.32 -6.08 7.29
N THR A 42 -0.87 -6.08 8.55
CA THR A 42 0.45 -6.60 8.92
C THR A 42 0.24 -7.68 9.97
N PRO A 43 0.54 -8.96 9.67
CA PRO A 43 0.43 -10.03 10.66
C PRO A 43 1.30 -9.73 11.88
N ALA A 44 0.88 -10.24 13.04
CA ALA A 44 1.60 -10.01 14.29
C ALA A 44 3.08 -10.38 14.18
N ALA A 45 3.41 -11.46 13.47
CA ALA A 45 4.78 -11.92 13.28
C ALA A 45 5.67 -10.91 12.53
N LEU A 46 5.07 -10.02 11.75
CA LEU A 46 5.79 -9.05 10.92
C LEU A 46 5.73 -7.62 11.45
N ARG A 47 5.04 -7.39 12.56
CA ARG A 47 4.89 -6.05 13.11
C ARG A 47 6.22 -5.50 13.62
N GLY A 48 6.36 -4.17 13.61
CA GLY A 48 7.56 -3.50 14.05
C GLY A 48 8.69 -3.45 13.04
N ARG A 49 8.44 -3.89 11.80
CA ARG A 49 9.44 -3.90 10.72
C ARG A 49 9.26 -2.78 9.71
N GLY A 50 8.24 -1.94 9.89
CA GLY A 50 7.97 -0.83 8.98
C GLY A 50 7.36 -1.25 7.64
N LEU A 51 6.76 -2.45 7.55
CA LEU A 51 6.27 -2.99 6.28
C LEU A 51 5.06 -2.22 5.75
N ALA A 52 4.17 -1.77 6.64
CA ALA A 52 3.01 -0.99 6.22
C ALA A 52 3.43 0.30 5.53
N ALA A 53 4.44 0.98 6.10
CA ALA A 53 4.97 2.20 5.49
C ALA A 53 5.59 1.92 4.13
N GLN A 54 6.35 0.84 4.01
CA GLN A 54 6.95 0.45 2.72
C GLN A 54 5.88 0.16 1.68
N LEU A 55 4.80 -0.51 2.07
CA LEU A 55 3.69 -0.80 1.17
C LEU A 55 3.00 0.47 0.69
N VAL A 56 2.77 1.42 1.59
CA VAL A 56 2.13 2.70 1.22
C VAL A 56 3.03 3.50 0.30
N VAL A 57 4.33 3.58 0.59
CA VAL A 57 5.29 4.26 -0.28
C VAL A 57 5.25 3.68 -1.69
N ALA A 58 5.27 2.36 -1.81
CA ALA A 58 5.24 1.69 -3.11
C ALA A 58 3.91 1.91 -3.82
N GLY A 59 2.79 1.77 -3.12
CA GLY A 59 1.46 1.92 -3.71
C GLY A 59 1.20 3.35 -4.18
N VAL A 60 1.50 4.33 -3.34
CA VAL A 60 1.32 5.75 -3.70
C VAL A 60 2.28 6.14 -4.81
N GLY A 61 3.53 5.65 -4.76
CA GLY A 61 4.52 5.89 -5.81
C GLY A 61 4.05 5.37 -7.16
N HIS A 62 3.51 4.15 -7.18
CA HIS A 62 2.96 3.57 -8.41
C HIS A 62 1.83 4.44 -8.96
N ALA A 63 0.90 4.85 -8.10
CA ALA A 63 -0.22 5.70 -8.51
C ALA A 63 0.26 7.03 -9.11
N ARG A 64 1.25 7.65 -8.46
CA ARG A 64 1.81 8.91 -8.95
C ARG A 64 2.50 8.76 -10.30
N GLU A 65 3.21 7.65 -10.51
CA GLU A 65 3.83 7.35 -11.81
C GLU A 65 2.78 7.21 -12.92
N GLN A 66 1.63 6.66 -12.58
CA GLN A 66 0.52 6.52 -13.54
C GLN A 66 -0.26 7.82 -13.74
N GLY A 67 -0.02 8.83 -12.92
CA GLY A 67 -0.79 10.06 -12.95
C GLY A 67 -2.18 9.91 -12.32
N TRP A 68 -2.37 8.93 -11.46
CA TRP A 68 -3.66 8.66 -10.83
C TRP A 68 -3.88 9.54 -9.61
N ARG A 69 -5.15 9.86 -9.36
CA ARG A 69 -5.56 10.50 -8.13
C ARG A 69 -5.58 9.46 -7.00
N VAL A 70 -5.05 9.83 -5.84
CA VAL A 70 -4.93 8.92 -4.69
C VAL A 70 -5.93 9.30 -3.62
N ILE A 71 -6.70 8.32 -3.15
CA ILE A 71 -7.63 8.45 -2.05
C ILE A 71 -7.20 7.44 -0.97
N GLY A 72 -7.26 7.84 0.29
CA GLY A 72 -6.93 6.97 1.42
C GLY A 72 -8.13 6.75 2.31
N SER A 73 -9.00 5.78 1.97
CA SER A 73 -10.10 5.38 2.84
C SER A 73 -9.59 4.66 4.08
N CYS A 74 -8.46 3.95 3.96
CA CYS A 74 -7.77 3.36 5.10
C CYS A 74 -7.19 4.47 5.98
N SER A 75 -7.46 4.42 7.29
CA SER A 75 -6.98 5.45 8.21
C SER A 75 -5.45 5.55 8.25
N TYR A 76 -4.76 4.44 8.12
CA TYR A 76 -3.30 4.44 8.06
C TYR A 76 -2.79 5.20 6.84
N VAL A 77 -3.38 4.93 5.66
CA VAL A 77 -2.99 5.60 4.42
C VAL A 77 -3.35 7.09 4.49
N ALA A 78 -4.52 7.41 5.02
CA ALA A 78 -4.94 8.81 5.17
C ALA A 78 -3.94 9.60 6.01
N ALA A 79 -3.51 9.03 7.14
CA ALA A 79 -2.53 9.67 8.01
C ALA A 79 -1.17 9.81 7.31
N TRP A 80 -0.76 8.79 6.55
CA TRP A 80 0.48 8.84 5.79
C TRP A 80 0.43 9.96 4.74
N LEU A 81 -0.69 10.07 4.02
CA LEU A 81 -0.86 11.11 3.00
C LEU A 81 -0.80 12.51 3.61
N GLU A 82 -1.37 12.72 4.78
CA GLU A 82 -1.27 14.00 5.48
C GLU A 82 0.18 14.39 5.76
N LYS A 83 0.98 13.45 6.21
CA LYS A 83 2.39 13.69 6.55
C LYS A 83 3.27 13.90 5.32
N HIS A 84 2.88 13.32 4.20
CA HIS A 84 3.69 13.32 2.98
C HIS A 84 2.98 14.05 1.83
N ALA A 85 2.00 14.89 2.14
CA ALA A 85 1.37 15.76 1.18
C ALA A 85 2.34 16.89 0.87
N GLY A 86 2.71 17.01 -0.36
CA GLY A 86 3.66 18.05 -0.70
C GLY A 86 3.75 18.22 -2.17
#